data_490e32c603c09ba60ff4b8e7e6f14d66
#
_entry.id   490e32c603c09ba60ff4b8e7e6f14d66
#
_cell.length_a   1.000
_cell.length_b   1.000
_cell.length_c   1.000
_cell.angle_alpha   90.00
_cell.angle_beta   90.00
_cell.angle_gamma   90.00
#
_symmetry.space_group_name_H-M   'P 1'
#
loop_
_entity.id
_entity.type
_entity.pdbx_description
1 polymer ?
#
loop_
_entity_poly.entity_id
_entity_poly.type
_entity_poly.pdbx_seq_one_letter_code
_entity_poly.pdbx_strand_id
1 'polypeptide(L)'
;MKQQQGEDVLAVIPGRAQDSAFIQVVSNRGSRFLPYPLEAFDRTDGSMRIGDSLFTPYGMQLRIDEPDFELVGSVRYDHLLPLRSDIMGPFAYVPMETKHTVFSMRHQVTGSIRLNGDALDIRNGIGYMEGDRGHTFPRSYFWMQCLDVHKTPPSCWPSPKYRWVRSASPAVSA
;
A
#
# COMPACT_ATOMS: atom_id res chain seq x y z
N MET A 1 -0.27 -1.37 -0.23
CA MET A 1 0.57 -2.19 -1.14
C MET A 1 1.39 -1.27 -2.01
N LYS A 2 2.68 -1.44 -2.07
CA LYS A 2 3.60 -0.60 -2.84
C LYS A 2 4.30 -1.45 -3.89
N GLN A 3 4.50 -0.89 -5.09
CA GLN A 3 5.15 -1.56 -6.21
C GLN A 3 6.16 -0.60 -6.83
N GLN A 4 7.25 -1.13 -7.31
CA GLN A 4 8.30 -0.37 -7.96
C GLN A 4 8.86 -1.15 -9.16
N GLN A 5 8.98 -0.47 -10.28
CA GLN A 5 9.73 -0.94 -11.45
C GLN A 5 10.55 0.22 -11.99
N GLY A 6 11.87 0.11 -11.91
CA GLY A 6 12.74 1.23 -12.26
C GLY A 6 12.49 2.45 -11.37
N GLU A 7 12.17 3.58 -11.98
CA GLU A 7 11.82 4.82 -11.26
C GLU A 7 10.32 4.96 -10.98
N ASP A 8 9.49 4.13 -11.59
CA ASP A 8 8.04 4.17 -11.37
C ASP A 8 7.69 3.50 -10.04
N VAL A 9 6.96 4.24 -9.23
CA VAL A 9 6.47 3.79 -7.93
C VAL A 9 4.97 4.01 -7.88
N LEU A 10 4.25 2.95 -7.52
CA LEU A 10 2.82 3.00 -7.27
C LEU A 10 2.52 2.37 -5.91
N ALA A 11 1.85 3.08 -5.04
CA ALA A 11 1.27 2.53 -3.82
C ALA A 11 -0.25 2.67 -3.88
N VAL A 12 -0.96 1.57 -3.63
CA VAL A 12 -2.42 1.53 -3.52
C VAL A 12 -2.76 1.09 -2.11
N ILE A 13 -3.51 1.93 -1.41
CA ILE A 13 -3.83 1.79 0.01
C ILE A 13 -5.35 1.70 0.15
N PRO A 14 -5.92 0.48 0.10
CA PRO A 14 -7.32 0.29 0.43
C PRO A 14 -7.51 0.39 1.94
N GLY A 15 -8.57 1.02 2.37
CA GLY A 15 -8.88 1.17 3.78
C GLY A 15 -10.36 1.32 4.10
N ARG A 16 -10.68 1.10 5.37
CA ARG A 16 -12.00 1.30 5.94
C ARG A 16 -11.87 2.18 7.18
N ALA A 17 -12.67 3.21 7.26
CA ALA A 17 -12.95 3.99 8.45
C ALA A 17 -14.24 3.50 9.15
N GLN A 18 -14.70 4.20 10.15
CA GLN A 18 -15.89 3.81 10.91
C GLN A 18 -17.14 3.79 10.03
N ASP A 19 -17.32 4.82 9.21
CA ASP A 19 -18.50 5.12 8.41
C ASP A 19 -18.26 5.22 6.91
N SER A 20 -17.06 4.90 6.46
CA SER A 20 -16.65 5.02 5.06
C SER A 20 -15.55 4.03 4.70
N ALA A 21 -15.33 3.87 3.41
CA ALA A 21 -14.17 3.19 2.86
C ALA A 21 -13.37 4.14 1.96
N PHE A 22 -12.17 3.78 1.60
CA PHE A 22 -11.35 4.59 0.71
C PHE A 22 -10.32 3.76 -0.03
N ILE A 23 -9.89 4.29 -1.16
CA ILE A 23 -8.67 3.87 -1.84
C ILE A 23 -7.78 5.11 -1.97
N GLN A 24 -6.58 5.05 -1.40
CA GLN A 24 -5.57 6.08 -1.64
C GLN A 24 -4.54 5.53 -2.62
N VAL A 25 -4.25 6.32 -3.64
CA VAL A 25 -3.23 6.01 -4.65
C VAL A 25 -2.11 7.03 -4.52
N VAL A 26 -0.88 6.55 -4.43
CA VAL A 26 0.33 7.40 -4.37
C VAL A 26 1.30 6.91 -5.43
N SER A 27 1.76 7.83 -6.25
CA SER A 27 2.74 7.57 -7.30
C SER A 27 3.82 8.65 -7.32
N ASN A 28 4.83 8.47 -8.16
CA ASN A 28 5.80 9.52 -8.44
C ASN A 28 5.19 10.78 -9.10
N ARG A 29 3.96 10.69 -9.60
CA ARG A 29 3.22 11.78 -10.25
C ARG A 29 2.27 12.52 -9.30
N GLY A 30 2.03 11.99 -8.10
CA GLY A 30 1.15 12.61 -7.10
C GLY A 30 0.38 11.60 -6.26
N SER A 31 -0.56 12.11 -5.50
CA SER A 31 -1.42 11.34 -4.62
C SER A 31 -2.88 11.66 -4.89
N ARG A 32 -3.72 10.63 -4.88
CA ARG A 32 -5.18 10.73 -5.02
C ARG A 32 -5.84 9.96 -3.88
N PHE A 33 -6.81 10.59 -3.22
CA PHE A 33 -7.68 9.97 -2.23
C PHE A 33 -9.08 9.83 -2.82
N LEU A 34 -9.62 8.62 -2.78
CA LEU A 34 -10.90 8.25 -3.36
C LEU A 34 -11.80 7.72 -2.25
N PRO A 35 -12.76 8.51 -1.77
CA PRO A 35 -13.72 8.08 -0.77
C PRO A 35 -14.79 7.20 -1.39
N TYR A 36 -15.27 6.22 -0.62
CA TYR A 36 -16.37 5.33 -0.96
C TYR A 36 -17.35 5.24 0.21
N PRO A 37 -18.62 5.07 -0.04
CA PRO A 37 -19.58 4.75 1.01
C PRO A 37 -19.25 3.38 1.63
N LEU A 38 -19.63 3.17 2.89
CA LEU A 38 -19.30 1.94 3.61
C LEU A 38 -19.88 0.68 2.94
N GLU A 39 -21.01 0.82 2.28
CA GLU A 39 -21.69 -0.25 1.54
C GLU A 39 -20.89 -0.76 0.34
N ALA A 40 -19.96 0.05 -0.17
CA ALA A 40 -19.05 -0.35 -1.23
C ALA A 40 -17.87 -1.20 -0.74
N PHE A 41 -17.76 -1.39 0.58
CA PHE A 41 -16.71 -2.19 1.20
C PHE A 41 -17.23 -3.58 1.56
N ASP A 42 -16.52 -4.60 1.11
CA ASP A 42 -16.71 -5.99 1.53
C ASP A 42 -15.37 -6.64 1.86
N ARG A 43 -15.40 -7.53 2.84
CA ARG A 43 -14.23 -8.31 3.25
C ARG A 43 -14.61 -9.76 3.50
N THR A 44 -14.07 -10.63 2.66
CA THR A 44 -14.34 -12.08 2.71
C THR A 44 -13.02 -12.84 2.51
N ASP A 45 -12.77 -13.85 3.36
CA ASP A 45 -11.65 -14.81 3.24
C ASP A 45 -10.26 -14.17 2.98
N GLY A 46 -9.96 -13.11 3.71
CA GLY A 46 -8.68 -12.41 3.56
C GLY A 46 -8.60 -11.48 2.34
N SER A 47 -9.63 -11.42 1.53
CA SER A 47 -9.78 -10.49 0.43
C SER A 47 -10.58 -9.26 0.86
N MET A 48 -10.35 -8.14 0.18
CA MET A 48 -11.04 -6.88 0.40
C MET A 48 -11.53 -6.35 -0.95
N ARG A 49 -12.80 -5.97 -1.01
CA ARG A 49 -13.40 -5.29 -2.17
C ARG A 49 -13.78 -3.88 -1.76
N ILE A 50 -13.47 -2.91 -2.60
CA ILE A 50 -13.92 -1.52 -2.47
C ILE A 50 -14.39 -1.07 -3.85
N GLY A 51 -15.69 -0.81 -3.98
CA GLY A 51 -16.30 -0.62 -5.29
C GLY A 51 -16.03 -1.82 -6.20
N ASP A 52 -15.54 -1.56 -7.40
CA ASP A 52 -15.20 -2.61 -8.37
C ASP A 52 -13.76 -3.13 -8.25
N SER A 53 -12.99 -2.60 -7.32
CA SER A 53 -11.60 -3.02 -7.08
C SER A 53 -11.51 -4.16 -6.06
N LEU A 54 -10.67 -5.15 -6.34
CA LEU A 54 -10.44 -6.32 -5.50
C LEU A 54 -8.97 -6.38 -5.05
N PHE A 55 -8.76 -6.57 -3.77
CA PHE A 55 -7.45 -6.70 -3.13
C PHE A 55 -7.36 -8.07 -2.44
N THR A 56 -6.34 -8.83 -2.77
CA THR A 56 -6.08 -10.15 -2.20
C THR A 56 -4.65 -10.24 -1.68
N PRO A 57 -4.29 -11.25 -0.89
CA PRO A 57 -2.90 -11.50 -0.53
C PRO A 57 -1.99 -11.78 -1.73
N TYR A 58 -2.55 -12.20 -2.86
CA TYR A 58 -1.80 -12.63 -4.04
C TYR A 58 -1.85 -11.66 -5.23
N GLY A 59 -2.49 -10.51 -5.05
CA GLY A 59 -2.59 -9.51 -6.11
C GLY A 59 -3.74 -8.56 -5.92
N MET A 60 -3.91 -7.66 -6.87
CA MET A 60 -5.05 -6.75 -6.91
C MET A 60 -5.59 -6.61 -8.34
N GLN A 61 -6.89 -6.41 -8.43
CA GLN A 61 -7.59 -5.97 -9.63
C GLN A 61 -8.13 -4.58 -9.35
N LEU A 62 -7.73 -3.62 -10.15
CA LEU A 62 -8.11 -2.23 -10.00
C LEU A 62 -9.09 -1.85 -11.10
N ARG A 63 -10.17 -1.22 -10.70
CA ARG A 63 -11.16 -0.65 -11.60
C ARG A 63 -11.69 0.65 -10.99
N ILE A 64 -10.95 1.71 -11.22
CA ILE A 64 -11.24 3.06 -10.77
C ILE A 64 -11.32 3.92 -12.02
N ASP A 65 -12.50 4.48 -12.27
CA ASP A 65 -12.80 5.28 -13.44
C ASP A 65 -13.62 6.50 -12.97
N GLU A 66 -12.91 7.55 -12.61
CA GLU A 66 -13.45 8.83 -12.17
C GLU A 66 -13.22 9.90 -13.27
N PRO A 67 -13.99 10.98 -13.32
CA PRO A 67 -13.89 11.97 -14.40
C PRO A 67 -12.50 12.53 -14.65
N ASP A 68 -11.65 12.59 -13.63
CA ASP A 68 -10.31 13.16 -13.67
C ASP A 68 -9.22 12.17 -13.21
N PHE A 69 -9.56 10.89 -13.03
CA PHE A 69 -8.62 9.89 -12.56
C PHE A 69 -9.00 8.46 -12.98
N GLU A 70 -8.16 7.84 -13.79
CA GLU A 70 -8.31 6.46 -14.21
C GLU A 70 -7.18 5.60 -13.62
N LEU A 71 -7.55 4.47 -12.99
CA LEU A 71 -6.59 3.44 -12.58
C LEU A 71 -7.21 2.06 -12.78
N VAL A 72 -6.83 1.40 -13.87
CA VAL A 72 -7.41 0.13 -14.29
C VAL A 72 -6.31 -0.87 -14.58
N GLY A 73 -6.51 -2.12 -14.17
CA GLY A 73 -5.58 -3.21 -14.46
C GLY A 73 -5.51 -4.24 -13.37
N SER A 74 -4.54 -5.12 -13.48
CA SER A 74 -4.31 -6.16 -12.49
C SER A 74 -2.83 -6.47 -12.32
N VAL A 75 -2.47 -6.81 -11.09
CA VAL A 75 -1.15 -7.33 -10.75
C VAL A 75 -1.27 -8.54 -9.87
N ARG A 76 -0.28 -9.44 -10.02
CA ARG A 76 -0.10 -10.63 -9.21
C ARG A 76 1.18 -10.51 -8.40
N TYR A 77 1.13 -11.04 -7.18
CA TYR A 77 2.24 -11.11 -6.26
C TYR A 77 2.73 -12.53 -6.14
N ASP A 78 4.01 -12.74 -6.37
CA ASP A 78 4.68 -14.02 -6.26
C ASP A 78 5.86 -13.91 -5.26
N HIS A 79 6.24 -15.02 -4.65
CA HIS A 79 7.37 -15.10 -3.73
C HIS A 79 7.28 -14.12 -2.55
N LEU A 80 6.13 -14.13 -1.86
CA LEU A 80 5.93 -13.33 -0.66
C LEU A 80 6.97 -13.68 0.41
N LEU A 81 7.61 -12.66 0.97
CA LEU A 81 8.59 -12.78 2.04
C LEU A 81 8.03 -12.19 3.34
N PRO A 82 7.30 -12.98 4.14
CA PRO A 82 6.79 -12.52 5.43
C PRO A 82 7.93 -12.33 6.44
N LEU A 83 7.69 -11.51 7.46
CA LEU A 83 8.57 -11.44 8.61
C LEU A 83 8.53 -12.76 9.42
N ARG A 84 9.68 -13.14 9.99
CA ARG A 84 9.79 -14.29 10.88
C ARG A 84 9.17 -14.05 12.26
N SER A 85 9.02 -12.78 12.65
CA SER A 85 8.44 -12.35 13.92
C SER A 85 7.55 -11.15 13.68
N ASP A 86 6.63 -10.88 14.62
CA ASP A 86 5.79 -9.69 14.58
C ASP A 86 6.67 -8.43 14.61
N ILE A 87 6.39 -7.48 13.72
CA ILE A 87 7.14 -6.22 13.65
C ILE A 87 6.94 -5.36 14.91
N MET A 88 5.81 -5.55 15.60
CA MET A 88 5.53 -4.89 16.87
C MET A 88 6.40 -5.45 18.02
N GLY A 89 7.09 -6.58 17.82
CA GLY A 89 7.90 -7.23 18.84
C GLY A 89 7.09 -7.54 20.10
N PRO A 90 7.59 -7.18 21.32
CA PRO A 90 6.86 -7.39 22.56
C PRO A 90 5.51 -6.67 22.64
N PHE A 91 5.35 -5.54 21.92
CA PHE A 91 4.09 -4.78 21.89
C PHE A 91 2.96 -5.49 21.17
N ALA A 92 3.22 -6.56 20.41
CA ALA A 92 2.18 -7.40 19.83
C ALA A 92 1.25 -8.04 20.88
N TYR A 93 1.76 -8.22 22.12
CA TYR A 93 1.07 -8.85 23.23
C TYR A 93 0.39 -7.87 24.18
N VAL A 94 0.54 -6.57 23.94
CA VAL A 94 -0.04 -5.50 24.77
C VAL A 94 -1.22 -4.88 24.01
N PRO A 95 -2.29 -4.45 24.71
CA PRO A 95 -3.35 -3.67 24.08
C PRO A 95 -2.77 -2.37 23.50
N MET A 96 -2.81 -2.27 22.17
CA MET A 96 -2.33 -1.10 21.43
C MET A 96 -3.49 -0.47 20.67
N GLU A 97 -3.51 0.86 20.63
CA GLU A 97 -4.51 1.61 19.85
C GLU A 97 -4.41 1.33 18.36
N THR A 98 -3.19 1.09 17.89
CA THR A 98 -2.91 0.70 16.50
C THR A 98 -1.96 -0.49 16.46
N LYS A 99 -2.28 -1.47 15.64
CA LYS A 99 -1.41 -2.61 15.31
C LYS A 99 -0.92 -2.50 13.87
N HIS A 100 0.39 -2.54 13.73
CA HIS A 100 1.06 -2.59 12.44
C HIS A 100 1.41 -4.04 12.07
N THR A 101 1.18 -4.42 10.81
CA THR A 101 1.49 -5.77 10.32
C THR A 101 2.18 -5.67 8.98
N VAL A 102 3.30 -6.35 8.83
CA VAL A 102 3.99 -6.50 7.54
C VAL A 102 3.68 -7.89 7.01
N PHE A 103 2.91 -7.93 5.92
CA PHE A 103 2.54 -9.18 5.24
C PHE A 103 3.65 -9.70 4.34
N SER A 104 4.40 -8.79 3.71
CA SER A 104 5.54 -9.14 2.88
C SER A 104 6.54 -8.01 2.81
N MET A 105 7.76 -8.27 3.25
CA MET A 105 8.88 -7.33 3.14
C MET A 105 9.31 -7.12 1.70
N ARG A 106 9.15 -8.15 0.87
CA ARG A 106 9.49 -8.12 -0.55
C ARG A 106 8.73 -9.23 -1.26
N HIS A 107 8.23 -8.92 -2.45
CA HIS A 107 7.66 -9.91 -3.37
C HIS A 107 7.85 -9.46 -4.82
N GLN A 108 7.73 -10.41 -5.73
CA GLN A 108 7.69 -10.09 -7.15
C GLN A 108 6.29 -9.61 -7.53
N VAL A 109 6.25 -8.64 -8.44
CA VAL A 109 5.01 -8.09 -8.99
C VAL A 109 5.04 -8.23 -10.49
N THR A 110 3.99 -8.83 -11.05
CA THR A 110 3.79 -8.96 -12.48
C THR A 110 2.37 -8.54 -12.85
N GLY A 111 2.20 -7.95 -14.00
CA GLY A 111 0.89 -7.54 -14.49
C GLY A 111 0.94 -6.25 -15.28
N SER A 112 -0.22 -5.65 -15.48
CA SER A 112 -0.37 -4.42 -16.25
C SER A 112 -1.37 -3.50 -15.57
N ILE A 113 -1.03 -2.24 -15.47
CA ILE A 113 -1.88 -1.18 -14.91
C ILE A 113 -1.89 -0.01 -15.89
N ARG A 114 -3.03 0.61 -16.10
CA ARG A 114 -3.17 1.87 -16.81
C ARG A 114 -3.54 2.95 -15.80
N LEU A 115 -2.73 4.00 -15.75
CA LEU A 115 -2.92 5.17 -14.91
C LEU A 115 -3.08 6.39 -15.80
N ASN A 116 -4.28 6.98 -15.84
CA ASN A 116 -4.61 8.16 -16.64
C ASN A 116 -4.21 8.01 -18.12
N GLY A 117 -4.50 6.84 -18.71
CA GLY A 117 -4.15 6.52 -20.09
C GLY A 117 -2.75 5.94 -20.30
N ASP A 118 -1.83 6.13 -19.35
CA ASP A 118 -0.46 5.60 -19.45
C ASP A 118 -0.42 4.14 -19.00
N ALA A 119 0.02 3.25 -19.89
CA ALA A 119 0.17 1.84 -19.58
C ALA A 119 1.51 1.57 -18.89
N LEU A 120 1.45 0.88 -17.75
CA LEU A 120 2.58 0.37 -16.98
C LEU A 120 2.58 -1.15 -17.07
N ASP A 121 3.47 -1.72 -17.88
CA ASP A 121 3.66 -3.17 -17.99
C ASP A 121 4.73 -3.61 -16.98
N ILE A 122 4.29 -4.29 -15.93
CA ILE A 122 5.15 -4.68 -14.79
C ILE A 122 5.58 -6.13 -14.99
N ARG A 123 6.82 -6.34 -15.41
CA ARG A 123 7.37 -7.68 -15.67
C ARG A 123 8.22 -8.21 -14.53
N ASN A 124 8.95 -7.34 -13.85
CA ASN A 124 9.86 -7.66 -12.74
C ASN A 124 9.77 -6.60 -11.64
N GLY A 125 8.56 -6.20 -11.30
CA GLY A 125 8.33 -5.24 -10.23
C GLY A 125 8.68 -5.84 -8.86
N ILE A 126 9.07 -4.98 -7.94
CA ILE A 126 9.30 -5.33 -6.55
C ILE A 126 8.18 -4.70 -5.74
N GLY A 127 7.52 -5.51 -4.92
CA GLY A 127 6.44 -5.09 -4.04
C GLY A 127 6.79 -5.20 -2.57
N TYR A 128 6.04 -4.45 -1.77
CA TYR A 128 6.00 -4.46 -0.32
C TYR A 128 4.54 -4.39 0.12
N MET A 129 4.18 -5.13 1.17
CA MET A 129 2.81 -5.18 1.66
C MET A 129 2.78 -5.07 3.17
N GLU A 130 2.08 -4.05 3.65
CA GLU A 130 1.83 -3.79 5.05
C GLU A 130 0.36 -3.40 5.26
N GLY A 131 -0.08 -3.38 6.50
CA GLY A 131 -1.39 -2.90 6.88
C GLY A 131 -1.45 -2.52 8.34
N ASP A 132 -2.26 -1.52 8.63
CA ASP A 132 -2.54 -1.03 9.96
C ASP A 132 -3.98 -1.33 10.34
N ARG A 133 -4.20 -1.63 11.60
CA ARG A 133 -5.53 -1.78 12.17
C ARG A 133 -5.56 -1.15 13.57
N GLY A 134 -6.49 -0.23 13.78
CA GLY A 134 -6.62 0.45 15.07
C GLY A 134 -7.80 1.41 15.10
N HIS A 135 -7.96 2.04 16.25
CA HIS A 135 -9.00 3.04 16.49
C HIS A 135 -8.46 4.47 16.39
N THR A 136 -7.17 4.64 16.64
CA THR A 136 -6.51 5.94 16.63
C THR A 136 -5.21 5.83 15.84
N PHE A 137 -5.00 6.74 14.93
CA PHE A 137 -3.77 6.84 14.14
C PHE A 137 -3.00 8.09 14.56
N PRO A 138 -1.66 8.05 14.56
CA PRO A 138 -0.85 9.21 14.90
C PRO A 138 -1.10 10.35 13.90
N ARG A 139 -1.09 11.60 14.40
CA ARG A 139 -1.27 12.81 13.57
C ARG A 139 -0.21 12.95 12.48
N SER A 140 0.96 12.39 12.72
CA SER A 140 2.06 12.35 11.76
C SER A 140 2.94 11.15 12.04
N TYR A 141 3.49 10.56 11.01
CA TYR A 141 4.45 9.48 11.13
C TYR A 141 5.55 9.65 10.09
N PHE A 142 6.67 9.07 10.42
CA PHE A 142 7.82 9.00 9.53
C PHE A 142 7.98 7.57 9.08
N TRP A 143 7.91 7.36 7.77
CA TRP A 143 8.07 6.05 7.18
C TRP A 143 9.29 6.00 6.28
N MET A 144 10.13 5.00 6.49
CA MET A 144 11.33 4.75 5.71
C MET A 144 11.45 3.27 5.35
N GLN A 145 11.72 2.96 4.11
CA GLN A 145 11.92 1.60 3.63
C GLN A 145 13.20 1.52 2.80
N CYS A 146 14.04 0.51 3.09
CA CYS A 146 15.18 0.13 2.28
C CYS A 146 14.90 -1.24 1.65
N LEU A 147 14.87 -1.34 0.32
CA LEU A 147 14.66 -2.59 -0.41
C LEU A 147 15.96 -3.21 -0.92
N ASP A 148 17.08 -2.52 -0.79
CA ASP A 148 18.39 -2.97 -1.28
C ASP A 148 19.15 -3.69 -0.15
N VAL A 149 18.80 -4.97 0.05
CA VAL A 149 19.42 -5.83 1.10
C VAL A 149 20.82 -6.32 0.75
N HIS A 150 21.35 -6.01 -0.43
CA HIS A 150 22.69 -6.46 -0.85
C HIS A 150 23.81 -5.45 -0.60
N LYS A 151 23.48 -4.26 -0.16
CA LYS A 151 24.48 -3.27 0.27
C LYS A 151 24.56 -3.27 1.79
N THR A 152 25.76 -3.58 2.28
CA THR A 152 26.14 -3.55 3.71
C THR A 152 25.64 -2.29 4.42
N PRO A 153 25.20 -2.40 5.72
CA PRO A 153 24.70 -1.25 6.46
C PRO A 153 25.74 -0.21 6.61
N PRO A 154 26.23 0.68 6.15
CA PRO A 154 26.13 2.12 6.26
C PRO A 154 25.46 2.79 5.07
N SER A 155 25.03 2.06 4.06
CA SER A 155 24.42 2.61 2.86
C SER A 155 22.91 2.85 2.96
N CYS A 156 22.27 2.52 4.08
CA CYS A 156 20.89 2.95 4.39
C CYS A 156 20.82 4.40 4.88
N TRP A 157 21.94 5.09 5.07
CA TRP A 157 21.98 6.53 5.33
C TRP A 157 21.76 7.28 4.01
N PRO A 158 21.12 8.45 4.02
CA PRO A 158 20.44 9.02 2.86
C PRO A 158 21.32 9.14 1.62
N SER A 159 21.14 8.20 0.72
CA SER A 159 21.53 8.34 -0.67
C SER A 159 20.42 9.17 -1.36
N PRO A 160 20.74 10.05 -2.32
CA PRO A 160 19.77 10.90 -3.01
C PRO A 160 18.66 10.14 -3.79
N LYS A 161 18.64 8.81 -3.71
CA LYS A 161 17.60 7.95 -4.30
C LYS A 161 16.41 7.65 -3.37
N TYR A 162 16.41 8.13 -2.12
CA TYR A 162 15.30 7.94 -1.19
C TYR A 162 14.35 9.14 -1.26
N ARG A 163 13.17 8.89 -1.78
CA ARG A 163 12.12 9.89 -1.84
C ARG A 163 11.30 9.84 -0.55
N TRP A 164 11.27 10.94 0.15
CA TRP A 164 10.45 11.15 1.32
C TRP A 164 8.98 11.33 0.90
N VAL A 165 8.10 10.47 1.35
CA VAL A 165 6.67 10.66 1.22
C VAL A 165 6.15 11.14 2.57
N ARG A 166 5.80 12.42 2.64
CA ARG A 166 5.05 12.97 3.76
C ARG A 166 3.58 12.69 3.49
N SER A 167 3.03 11.66 4.12
CA SER A 167 1.58 11.45 4.13
C SER A 167 1.01 12.20 5.33
N ALA A 168 0.20 13.21 5.05
CA ALA A 168 -0.72 13.74 6.05
C ALA A 168 -2.00 12.92 5.95
N SER A 169 -2.35 12.15 6.97
CA SER A 169 -3.71 11.64 7.09
C SER A 169 -4.67 12.82 7.15
N PRO A 170 -5.75 12.84 6.37
CA PRO A 170 -6.82 13.78 6.63
C PRO A 170 -7.30 13.53 8.07
N ALA A 171 -7.37 14.60 8.85
CA ALA A 171 -7.88 14.55 10.20
C ALA A 171 -9.29 13.96 10.15
N VAL A 172 -9.48 12.80 10.74
CA VAL A 172 -10.82 12.34 11.10
C VAL A 172 -11.22 13.23 12.27
N SER A 173 -12.01 14.27 11.96
CA SER A 173 -12.68 15.04 13.01
C SER A 173 -13.68 14.13 13.71
N ALA A 174 -13.53 14.02 15.03
CA ALA A 174 -14.47 13.37 15.92
C ALA A 174 -15.84 14.07 15.89
#